data_4f3f1d1cac084a49b8c793b4235e8be4
#
_entry.id   4f3f1d1cac084a49b8c793b4235e8be4
#
_cell.length_a   1.000
_cell.length_b   1.000
_cell.length_c   1.000
_cell.angle_alpha   90.00
_cell.angle_beta   90.00
_cell.angle_gamma   90.00
#
_symmetry.space_group_name_H-M   'P 1'
#
loop_
_entity.id
_entity.type
_entity.pdbx_description
1 polymer ?
#
loop_
_entity_poly.entity_id
_entity_poly.type
_entity_poly.pdbx_seq_one_letter_code
_entity_poly.pdbx_strand_id
1 'polypeptide(L)'
;MSASSLPVLWSSDARERVTVFLAFLTSDDCRAACREHGRPEELAAALTRLWFDEIYVPSETAFSGIQPVVDPDALNNFTDAFSESELQALQRFHGFLELRLNFLSNRLYGRAFFPENDSWRALLEHAGYVLAELDPDYERLQGILAALAAQIRKGRLPFRSTITSPEHPSPRP
;
A
#
# COMPACT_ATOMS: atom_id res chain seq x y z
N MET A 1 0.02 -0.95 30.63
CA MET A 1 0.91 -1.32 29.49
C MET A 1 0.04 -1.45 28.26
N SER A 2 -0.05 -0.39 27.49
CA SER A 2 -0.87 -0.41 26.26
C SER A 2 -0.12 -1.20 25.18
N ALA A 3 -0.67 -2.34 24.82
CA ALA A 3 -0.23 -3.07 23.64
C ALA A 3 -0.35 -2.12 22.44
N SER A 4 0.77 -1.73 21.85
CA SER A 4 0.81 -1.08 20.54
C SER A 4 0.23 -2.07 19.54
N SER A 5 -1.08 -1.96 19.29
CA SER A 5 -1.67 -2.67 18.17
C SER A 5 -0.95 -2.19 16.90
N LEU A 6 -0.23 -3.10 16.26
CA LEU A 6 0.33 -2.89 14.93
C LEU A 6 -0.80 -2.44 14.00
N PRO A 7 -0.53 -1.50 13.07
CA PRO A 7 -1.54 -1.09 12.10
C PRO A 7 -2.08 -2.31 11.37
N VAL A 8 -3.37 -2.31 11.07
CA VAL A 8 -4.10 -3.43 10.46
C VAL A 8 -3.48 -3.90 9.13
N LEU A 9 -2.78 -3.01 8.43
CA LEU A 9 -2.02 -3.35 7.21
C LEU A 9 -0.94 -4.43 7.43
N TRP A 10 -0.59 -4.70 8.66
CA TRP A 10 0.39 -5.72 9.08
C TRP A 10 -0.27 -7.01 9.56
N SER A 11 -1.53 -7.25 9.24
CA SER A 11 -2.16 -8.54 9.47
C SER A 11 -1.33 -9.66 8.82
N SER A 12 -1.30 -10.81 9.47
CA SER A 12 -0.68 -12.03 8.88
C SER A 12 -1.51 -12.57 7.70
N ASP A 13 -2.78 -12.18 7.61
CA ASP A 13 -3.70 -12.57 6.55
C ASP A 13 -3.43 -11.78 5.27
N ALA A 14 -3.02 -12.48 4.20
CA ALA A 14 -2.72 -11.88 2.91
C ALA A 14 -3.94 -11.21 2.28
N ARG A 15 -5.14 -11.83 2.39
CA ARG A 15 -6.38 -11.29 1.86
C ARG A 15 -6.77 -9.99 2.57
N GLU A 16 -6.65 -9.96 3.90
CA GLU A 16 -6.92 -8.75 4.67
C GLU A 16 -5.97 -7.60 4.30
N ARG A 17 -4.67 -7.88 4.18
CA ARG A 17 -3.69 -6.86 3.77
C ARG A 17 -4.01 -6.26 2.41
N VAL A 18 -4.26 -7.09 1.41
CA VAL A 18 -4.62 -6.64 0.05
C VAL A 18 -5.90 -5.81 0.08
N THR A 19 -6.93 -6.33 0.73
CA THR A 19 -8.24 -5.68 0.81
C THR A 19 -8.15 -4.30 1.46
N VAL A 20 -7.48 -4.21 2.61
CA VAL A 20 -7.29 -2.92 3.32
C VAL A 20 -6.46 -1.94 2.49
N PHE A 21 -5.43 -2.41 1.79
CA PHE A 21 -4.61 -1.55 0.91
C PHE A 21 -5.44 -0.95 -0.23
N LEU A 22 -6.19 -1.78 -0.95
CA LEU A 22 -7.04 -1.32 -2.06
C LEU A 22 -8.13 -0.37 -1.57
N ALA A 23 -8.75 -0.68 -0.43
CA ALA A 23 -9.77 0.17 0.17
C ALA A 23 -9.19 1.50 0.66
N PHE A 24 -7.99 1.52 1.20
CA PHE A 24 -7.28 2.74 1.58
C PHE A 24 -7.06 3.65 0.36
N LEU A 25 -6.61 3.10 -0.77
CA LEU A 25 -6.42 3.86 -2.00
C LEU A 25 -7.73 4.49 -2.50
N THR A 26 -8.85 3.80 -2.37
CA THR A 26 -10.16 4.25 -2.86
C THR A 26 -10.95 5.09 -1.85
N SER A 27 -10.51 5.18 -0.60
CA SER A 27 -11.20 5.93 0.47
C SER A 27 -11.00 7.42 0.35
N ASP A 28 -12.11 8.17 0.16
CA ASP A 28 -12.10 9.63 0.16
C ASP A 28 -11.63 10.22 1.49
N ASP A 29 -12.04 9.61 2.61
CA ASP A 29 -11.68 10.09 3.95
C ASP A 29 -10.17 9.91 4.23
N CYS A 30 -9.60 8.77 3.83
CA CYS A 30 -8.17 8.54 3.93
C CYS A 30 -7.37 9.51 3.05
N ARG A 31 -7.83 9.78 1.82
CA ARG A 31 -7.19 10.76 0.93
C ARG A 31 -7.29 12.18 1.48
N ALA A 32 -8.44 12.55 2.06
CA ALA A 32 -8.59 13.84 2.72
C ALA A 32 -7.65 13.99 3.91
N ALA A 33 -7.56 12.97 4.77
CA ALA A 33 -6.62 12.95 5.89
C ALA A 33 -5.16 13.12 5.44
N CYS A 34 -4.77 12.50 4.32
CA CYS A 34 -3.43 12.64 3.74
C CYS A 34 -3.17 14.07 3.26
N ARG A 35 -4.14 14.73 2.63
CA ARG A 35 -4.01 16.14 2.20
C ARG A 35 -3.87 17.08 3.38
N GLU A 36 -4.68 16.90 4.41
CA GLU A 36 -4.66 17.70 5.64
C GLU A 36 -3.30 17.61 6.33
N HIS A 37 -2.62 16.48 6.19
CA HIS A 37 -1.34 16.23 6.86
C HIS A 37 -0.11 16.71 6.11
N GLY A 38 -0.25 17.07 4.83
CA GLY A 38 0.77 17.77 4.06
C GLY A 38 2.03 16.98 3.67
N ARG A 39 1.99 15.63 3.69
CA ARG A 39 3.12 14.77 3.31
C ARG A 39 2.78 13.76 2.19
N PRO A 40 2.23 14.21 1.05
CA PRO A 40 1.78 13.30 0.01
C PRO A 40 2.90 12.49 -0.64
N GLU A 41 4.10 13.06 -0.72
CA GLU A 41 5.26 12.41 -1.35
C GLU A 41 5.79 11.24 -0.52
N GLU A 42 5.93 11.43 0.79
CA GLU A 42 6.34 10.38 1.72
C GLU A 42 5.32 9.24 1.74
N LEU A 43 4.04 9.59 1.71
CA LEU A 43 2.96 8.62 1.72
C LEU A 43 2.92 7.80 0.43
N ALA A 44 3.04 8.42 -0.74
CA ALA A 44 3.05 7.73 -2.02
C ALA A 44 4.23 6.75 -2.11
N ALA A 45 5.41 7.17 -1.66
CA ALA A 45 6.58 6.31 -1.61
C ALA A 45 6.39 5.13 -0.63
N ALA A 46 5.81 5.39 0.55
CA ALA A 46 5.54 4.36 1.54
C ALA A 46 4.51 3.34 1.05
N LEU A 47 3.43 3.78 0.41
CA LEU A 47 2.41 2.90 -0.17
C LEU A 47 2.95 2.03 -1.29
N THR A 48 3.80 2.60 -2.15
CA THR A 48 4.42 1.84 -3.24
C THR A 48 5.33 0.75 -2.69
N ARG A 49 6.20 1.07 -1.74
CA ARG A 49 7.04 0.07 -1.09
C ARG A 49 6.21 -1.01 -0.42
N LEU A 50 5.17 -0.60 0.30
CA LEU A 50 4.28 -1.53 0.98
C LEU A 50 3.66 -2.53 0.01
N TRP A 51 3.17 -2.08 -1.15
CA TRP A 51 2.60 -2.96 -2.15
C TRP A 51 3.62 -3.93 -2.74
N PHE A 52 4.77 -3.43 -3.20
CA PHE A 52 5.75 -4.24 -3.91
C PHE A 52 6.58 -5.13 -2.98
N ASP A 53 6.89 -4.66 -1.78
CA ASP A 53 7.80 -5.38 -0.88
C ASP A 53 7.07 -6.29 0.11
N GLU A 54 5.78 -6.02 0.42
CA GLU A 54 5.12 -6.68 1.55
C GLU A 54 3.71 -7.22 1.26
N ILE A 55 2.93 -6.57 0.40
CA ILE A 55 1.53 -6.95 0.17
C ILE A 55 1.40 -7.93 -0.99
N TYR A 56 1.92 -7.57 -2.16
CA TYR A 56 1.83 -8.40 -3.35
C TYR A 56 3.02 -9.34 -3.44
N VAL A 57 2.89 -10.50 -2.81
CA VAL A 57 3.95 -11.50 -2.71
C VAL A 57 4.47 -12.02 -4.06
N PRO A 58 3.63 -12.22 -5.14
CA PRO A 58 4.12 -12.65 -6.45
C PRO A 58 4.97 -11.61 -7.20
N SER A 59 5.27 -10.45 -6.60
CA SER A 59 6.06 -9.43 -7.26
C SER A 59 7.47 -9.91 -7.57
N GLU A 60 7.85 -9.88 -8.85
CA GLU A 60 9.23 -10.13 -9.29
C GLU A 60 10.10 -8.86 -9.21
N THR A 61 9.49 -7.72 -8.96
CA THR A 61 10.13 -6.41 -8.91
C THR A 61 10.31 -5.96 -7.49
N ALA A 62 11.55 -6.01 -6.99
CA ALA A 62 11.87 -5.34 -5.73
C ALA A 62 12.11 -3.87 -5.98
N PHE A 63 11.40 -3.01 -5.28
CA PHE A 63 11.60 -1.55 -5.34
C PHE A 63 12.97 -1.14 -4.78
N SER A 64 13.57 -1.99 -3.95
CA SER A 64 14.91 -1.83 -3.38
C SER A 64 16.06 -2.21 -4.31
N GLY A 65 15.79 -2.71 -5.52
CA GLY A 65 16.81 -3.22 -6.46
C GLY A 65 17.45 -4.55 -6.02
N ILE A 66 17.00 -5.12 -4.93
CA ILE A 66 17.40 -6.46 -4.48
C ILE A 66 16.29 -7.40 -4.95
N GLN A 67 16.62 -8.38 -5.79
CA GLN A 67 15.63 -9.39 -6.17
C GLN A 67 15.10 -10.06 -4.90
N PRO A 68 13.80 -10.03 -4.65
CA PRO A 68 13.25 -10.70 -3.49
C PRO A 68 13.51 -12.19 -3.66
N VAL A 69 14.11 -12.81 -2.65
CA VAL A 69 14.05 -14.26 -2.52
C VAL A 69 12.61 -14.54 -2.12
N VAL A 70 11.78 -14.90 -3.09
CA VAL A 70 10.38 -15.25 -2.82
C VAL A 70 10.40 -16.52 -1.99
N ASP A 71 9.99 -16.40 -0.75
CA ASP A 71 9.76 -17.55 0.12
C ASP A 71 8.60 -18.38 -0.48
N PRO A 72 8.84 -19.65 -0.84
CA PRO A 72 7.81 -20.50 -1.45
C PRO A 72 6.57 -20.67 -0.56
N ASP A 73 6.74 -20.68 0.77
CA ASP A 73 5.64 -20.80 1.71
C ASP A 73 4.80 -19.51 1.73
N ALA A 74 5.44 -18.36 1.69
CA ALA A 74 4.73 -17.07 1.58
C ALA A 74 3.96 -16.96 0.26
N LEU A 75 4.52 -17.44 -0.84
CA LEU A 75 3.86 -17.46 -2.14
C LEU A 75 2.64 -18.39 -2.14
N ASN A 76 2.77 -19.60 -1.60
CA ASN A 76 1.67 -20.54 -1.49
C ASN A 76 0.55 -19.97 -0.61
N ASN A 77 0.90 -19.43 0.57
CA ASN A 77 -0.08 -18.79 1.46
C ASN A 77 -0.83 -17.62 0.79
N PHE A 78 -0.12 -16.84 -0.03
CA PHE A 78 -0.76 -15.78 -0.81
C PHE A 78 -1.70 -16.35 -1.85
N THR A 79 -1.23 -17.33 -2.63
CA THR A 79 -2.01 -17.94 -3.72
C THR A 79 -3.26 -18.62 -3.18
N ASP A 80 -3.16 -19.33 -2.05
CA ASP A 80 -4.27 -20.04 -1.41
C ASP A 80 -5.33 -19.09 -0.81
N ALA A 81 -4.97 -17.82 -0.56
CA ALA A 81 -5.88 -16.83 -0.01
C ALA A 81 -6.89 -16.27 -1.03
N PHE A 82 -6.69 -16.52 -2.32
CA PHE A 82 -7.48 -15.94 -3.41
C PHE A 82 -7.90 -17.01 -4.42
N SER A 83 -9.07 -16.79 -5.06
CA SER A 83 -9.47 -17.58 -6.23
C SER A 83 -8.62 -17.22 -7.46
N GLU A 84 -8.69 -18.05 -8.50
CA GLU A 84 -7.96 -17.80 -9.75
C GLU A 84 -8.38 -16.46 -10.41
N SER A 85 -9.67 -16.12 -10.40
CA SER A 85 -10.15 -14.83 -10.95
C SER A 85 -9.63 -13.63 -10.16
N GLU A 86 -9.60 -13.74 -8.83
CA GLU A 86 -9.05 -12.70 -7.96
C GLU A 86 -7.55 -12.53 -8.16
N LEU A 87 -6.80 -13.63 -8.29
CA LEU A 87 -5.36 -13.58 -8.59
C LEU A 87 -5.09 -12.90 -9.93
N GLN A 88 -5.88 -13.18 -10.95
CA GLN A 88 -5.77 -12.50 -12.25
C GLN A 88 -6.10 -11.01 -12.14
N ALA A 89 -7.10 -10.62 -11.34
CA ALA A 89 -7.43 -9.22 -11.09
C ALA A 89 -6.29 -8.50 -10.37
N LEU A 90 -5.71 -9.12 -9.35
CA LEU A 90 -4.57 -8.59 -8.61
C LEU A 90 -3.32 -8.46 -9.49
N GLN A 91 -3.05 -9.43 -10.35
CA GLN A 91 -1.94 -9.37 -11.29
C GLN A 91 -2.09 -8.22 -12.29
N ARG A 92 -3.30 -8.01 -12.81
CA ARG A 92 -3.58 -6.86 -13.69
C ARG A 92 -3.41 -5.53 -12.97
N PHE A 93 -3.87 -5.42 -11.73
CA PHE A 93 -3.68 -4.23 -10.91
C PHE A 93 -2.19 -3.97 -10.66
N HIS A 94 -1.42 -5.00 -10.31
CA HIS A 94 0.02 -4.89 -10.09
C HIS A 94 0.74 -4.37 -11.33
N GLY A 95 0.51 -4.98 -12.50
CA GLY A 95 1.12 -4.54 -13.75
C GLY A 95 0.71 -3.12 -14.15
N PHE A 96 -0.55 -2.75 -13.88
CA PHE A 96 -1.03 -1.39 -14.15
C PHE A 96 -0.37 -0.35 -13.22
N LEU A 97 -0.21 -0.68 -11.94
CA LEU A 97 0.49 0.15 -10.96
C LEU A 97 1.96 0.31 -11.34
N GLU A 98 2.66 -0.78 -11.67
CA GLU A 98 4.06 -0.76 -12.09
C GLU A 98 4.26 0.12 -13.33
N LEU A 99 3.40 -0.06 -14.34
CA LEU A 99 3.46 0.74 -15.56
C LEU A 99 3.27 2.23 -15.28
N ARG A 100 2.31 2.59 -14.40
CA ARG A 100 2.05 3.98 -14.04
C ARG A 100 3.19 4.61 -13.26
N LEU A 101 3.80 3.88 -12.36
CA LEU A 101 4.95 4.36 -11.59
C LEU A 101 6.17 4.62 -12.46
N ASN A 102 6.41 3.79 -13.46
CA ASN A 102 7.53 3.96 -14.40
C ASN A 102 7.42 5.24 -15.25
N PHE A 103 6.20 5.75 -15.46
CA PHE A 103 5.96 6.99 -16.19
C PHE A 103 5.94 8.25 -15.33
N LEU A 104 5.97 8.11 -14.00
CA LEU A 104 5.95 9.24 -13.10
C LEU A 104 7.38 9.70 -12.78
N SER A 105 7.65 10.98 -13.04
CA SER A 105 8.88 11.58 -12.52
C SER A 105 8.81 11.70 -10.99
N ASN A 106 9.96 11.65 -10.32
CA ASN A 106 10.05 11.77 -8.86
C ASN A 106 9.35 13.03 -8.30
N ARG A 107 9.26 14.11 -9.09
CA ARG A 107 8.56 15.33 -8.71
C ARG A 107 7.04 15.22 -8.77
N LEU A 108 6.52 14.35 -9.63
CA LEU A 108 5.08 14.14 -9.80
C LEU A 108 4.55 13.02 -8.89
N TYR A 109 5.44 12.24 -8.33
CA TYR A 109 5.09 11.03 -7.60
C TYR A 109 4.13 11.31 -6.42
N GLY A 110 4.45 12.29 -5.60
CA GLY A 110 3.58 12.68 -4.49
C GLY A 110 2.27 13.35 -4.92
N ARG A 111 2.30 14.13 -6.00
CA ARG A 111 1.10 14.78 -6.56
C ARG A 111 0.20 13.80 -7.28
N ALA A 112 0.79 12.75 -7.85
CA ALA A 112 0.05 11.72 -8.56
C ALA A 112 -0.86 10.89 -7.66
N PHE A 113 -0.61 10.85 -6.35
CA PHE A 113 -1.43 10.11 -5.38
C PHE A 113 -2.87 10.68 -5.24
N PHE A 114 -3.11 11.89 -5.73
CA PHE A 114 -4.41 12.53 -5.61
C PHE A 114 -5.20 12.48 -6.93
N PRO A 115 -6.54 12.43 -6.86
CA PRO A 115 -7.42 12.23 -8.04
C PRO A 115 -7.40 13.37 -9.04
N GLU A 116 -6.73 14.49 -8.77
CA GLU A 116 -6.53 15.59 -9.73
C GLU A 116 -5.62 15.20 -10.90
N ASN A 117 -4.85 14.10 -10.75
CA ASN A 117 -4.05 13.54 -11.83
C ASN A 117 -4.84 12.43 -12.53
N ASP A 118 -5.12 12.57 -13.82
CA ASP A 118 -5.91 11.60 -14.59
C ASP A 118 -5.29 10.20 -14.63
N SER A 119 -3.95 10.11 -14.63
CA SER A 119 -3.25 8.83 -14.59
C SER A 119 -3.50 8.09 -13.27
N TRP A 120 -3.54 8.84 -12.17
CA TRP A 120 -3.80 8.28 -10.86
C TRP A 120 -5.28 7.96 -10.65
N ARG A 121 -6.17 8.76 -11.20
CA ARG A 121 -7.60 8.50 -11.18
C ARG A 121 -7.91 7.12 -11.79
N ALA A 122 -7.34 6.80 -12.95
CA ALA A 122 -7.52 5.50 -13.58
C ALA A 122 -7.01 4.35 -12.70
N LEU A 123 -5.92 4.56 -11.94
CA LEU A 123 -5.42 3.58 -10.97
C LEU A 123 -6.39 3.38 -9.81
N LEU A 124 -6.94 4.47 -9.26
CA LEU A 124 -7.91 4.40 -8.16
C LEU A 124 -9.20 3.72 -8.60
N GLU A 125 -9.69 3.98 -9.81
CA GLU A 125 -10.83 3.29 -10.39
C GLU A 125 -10.56 1.79 -10.54
N HIS A 126 -9.38 1.42 -11.04
CA HIS A 126 -8.98 0.03 -11.15
C HIS A 126 -8.88 -0.65 -9.78
N ALA A 127 -8.31 0.01 -8.78
CA ALA A 127 -8.29 -0.50 -7.40
C ALA A 127 -9.72 -0.75 -6.87
N GLY A 128 -10.66 0.12 -7.18
CA GLY A 128 -12.07 -0.05 -6.83
C GLY A 128 -12.71 -1.28 -7.48
N TYR A 129 -12.42 -1.55 -8.76
CA TYR A 129 -12.90 -2.75 -9.43
C TYR A 129 -12.34 -4.03 -8.81
N VAL A 130 -11.04 -4.06 -8.53
CA VAL A 130 -10.41 -5.22 -7.88
C VAL A 130 -10.97 -5.43 -6.48
N LEU A 131 -11.17 -4.35 -5.72
CA LEU A 131 -11.76 -4.42 -4.39
C LEU A 131 -13.19 -5.02 -4.43
N ALA A 132 -13.99 -4.62 -5.42
CA ALA A 132 -15.32 -5.18 -5.61
C ALA A 132 -15.29 -6.68 -5.99
N GLU A 133 -14.30 -7.11 -6.77
CA GLU A 133 -14.08 -8.53 -7.11
C GLU A 133 -13.74 -9.37 -5.87
N LEU A 134 -13.02 -8.79 -4.91
CA LEU A 134 -12.68 -9.46 -3.65
C LEU A 134 -13.85 -9.60 -2.68
N ASP A 135 -14.97 -8.93 -2.94
CA ASP A 135 -16.22 -8.97 -2.14
C ASP A 135 -15.97 -8.87 -0.61
N PRO A 136 -15.34 -7.79 -0.12
CA PRO A 136 -14.97 -7.69 1.27
C PRO A 136 -16.16 -7.38 2.18
N ASP A 137 -16.00 -7.66 3.48
CA ASP A 137 -16.88 -7.13 4.51
C ASP A 137 -16.71 -5.59 4.60
N TYR A 138 -17.56 -4.87 3.88
CA TYR A 138 -17.50 -3.40 3.80
C TYR A 138 -17.74 -2.71 5.12
N GLU A 139 -18.55 -3.25 6.03
CA GLU A 139 -18.81 -2.65 7.34
C GLU A 139 -17.56 -2.68 8.20
N ARG A 140 -16.91 -3.84 8.27
CA ARG A 140 -15.61 -3.99 8.95
C ARG A 140 -14.55 -3.10 8.34
N LEU A 141 -14.51 -3.05 7.01
CA LEU A 141 -13.52 -2.27 6.27
C LEU A 141 -13.65 -0.77 6.53
N GLN A 142 -14.88 -0.24 6.58
CA GLN A 142 -15.12 1.16 6.92
C GLN A 142 -14.60 1.52 8.31
N GLY A 143 -14.78 0.64 9.31
CA GLY A 143 -14.22 0.83 10.64
C GLY A 143 -12.70 0.93 10.64
N ILE A 144 -12.03 0.06 9.87
CA ILE A 144 -10.57 0.08 9.70
C ILE A 144 -10.11 1.38 9.04
N LEU A 145 -10.77 1.78 7.95
CA LEU A 145 -10.42 3.00 7.21
C LEU A 145 -10.60 4.26 8.05
N ALA A 146 -11.67 4.34 8.83
CA ALA A 146 -11.89 5.45 9.76
C ALA A 146 -10.78 5.55 10.82
N ALA A 147 -10.33 4.41 11.35
CA ALA A 147 -9.21 4.36 12.29
C ALA A 147 -7.89 4.80 11.63
N LEU A 148 -7.63 4.38 10.39
CA LEU A 148 -6.45 4.78 9.63
C LEU A 148 -6.46 6.28 9.34
N ALA A 149 -7.57 6.84 8.87
CA ALA A 149 -7.72 8.27 8.63
C ALA A 149 -7.48 9.09 9.91
N ALA A 150 -8.02 8.63 11.05
CA ALA A 150 -7.79 9.28 12.33
C ALA A 150 -6.31 9.23 12.78
N GLN A 151 -5.59 8.14 12.50
CA GLN A 151 -4.15 8.04 12.78
C GLN A 151 -3.35 9.02 11.91
N ILE A 152 -3.67 9.12 10.63
CA ILE A 152 -3.02 10.05 9.70
C ILE A 152 -3.22 11.49 10.17
N ARG A 153 -4.43 11.89 10.56
CA ARG A 153 -4.72 13.23 11.10
C ARG A 153 -3.95 13.54 12.40
N LYS A 154 -3.58 12.52 13.17
CA LYS A 154 -2.71 12.66 14.35
C LYS A 154 -1.22 12.66 14.01
N GLY A 155 -0.84 12.69 12.74
CA GLY A 155 0.55 12.67 12.32
C GLY A 155 1.23 11.32 12.39
N ARG A 156 0.47 10.26 12.55
CA ARG A 156 1.00 8.90 12.56
C ARG A 156 0.78 8.28 11.19
N LEU A 157 1.83 8.08 10.44
CA LEU A 157 1.74 7.27 9.22
C LEU A 157 1.32 5.85 9.62
N PRO A 158 0.27 5.28 9.02
CA PRO A 158 -0.23 3.95 9.36
C PRO A 158 0.73 2.84 8.92
N PHE A 159 1.82 3.19 8.25
CA PHE A 159 2.85 2.28 7.76
C PHE A 159 4.18 2.65 8.41
N ARG A 160 4.93 1.67 8.90
CA ARG A 160 6.30 1.93 9.31
C ARG A 160 7.12 2.32 8.08
N SER A 161 7.57 3.55 8.06
CA SER A 161 8.74 3.91 7.25
C SER A 161 9.92 3.16 7.85
N THR A 162 10.31 2.05 7.27
CA THR A 162 11.60 1.39 7.53
C THR A 162 12.72 2.16 6.85
N ILE A 163 12.69 3.49 6.94
CA ILE A 163 13.88 4.29 6.72
C ILE A 163 14.57 4.37 8.06
N THR A 164 15.22 3.29 8.45
CA THR A 164 16.40 3.41 9.30
C THR A 164 17.42 4.11 8.43
N SER A 165 17.55 5.43 8.61
CA SER A 165 18.73 6.13 8.11
C SER A 165 19.95 5.34 8.58
N PRO A 166 20.89 4.96 7.68
CA PRO A 166 22.14 4.40 8.14
C PRO A 166 22.77 5.48 9.05
N GLU A 167 22.89 5.16 10.32
CA GLU A 167 23.68 5.95 11.25
C GLU A 167 25.06 6.12 10.60
N HIS A 168 25.34 7.32 10.19
CA HIS A 168 26.68 7.71 9.78
C HIS A 168 27.57 7.53 11.02
N PRO A 169 28.55 6.61 11.01
CA PRO A 169 29.49 6.53 12.10
C PRO A 169 30.24 7.85 12.14
N SER A 170 30.04 8.62 13.20
CA SER A 170 30.83 9.81 13.48
C SER A 170 32.30 9.43 13.50
N PRO A 171 33.20 10.15 12.79
CA PRO A 171 34.61 9.93 12.91
C PRO A 171 35.01 10.26 14.35
N ARG A 172 35.60 9.29 15.04
CA ARG A 172 36.22 9.50 16.33
C ARG A 172 37.49 10.34 16.14
N PRO A 173 37.77 11.24 17.08
CA PRO A 173 38.97 12.08 17.09
C PRO A 173 40.27 11.28 17.26
#